data_0478da613113b7d3b48476773225028b
#
_entry.id   0478da613113b7d3b48476773225028b
#
_cell.length_a   1.000
_cell.length_b   1.000
_cell.length_c   1.000
_cell.angle_alpha   90.00
_cell.angle_beta   90.00
_cell.angle_gamma   90.00
#
_symmetry.space_group_name_H-M   'P 1'
#
loop_
_entity.id
_entity.type
_entity.pdbx_description
1 polymer ?
#
loop_
_entity_poly.entity_id
_entity_poly.type
_entity_poly.pdbx_seq_one_letter_code
_entity_poly.pdbx_strand_id
1 'polypeptide(L)'
;ENGRFELFDEMLNTIEARFGHLLHQVPWVSLGGGIHFTGEGYPLDQFCARLKAFSQTYGVQVYLEPGEAAITLSSSLEVTVLDTLYNGKHLAVVDSSIEAHMLDLLIYRLNAKMAPCDGEHTYMVCGKSCLAGDIFGEYQFDRPLTIGDRLSFIDAAGYTMVKKNWFNGLKMPAIAVRQLDGSVELVREFGFEDYLSSLS
;
A
#
# COMPACT_ATOMS: atom_id res chain seq x y z
N GLU A 1 1.22 6.27 -8.80
CA GLU A 1 0.04 7.09 -8.47
C GLU A 1 0.38 8.57 -8.54
N ASN A 2 -0.62 9.39 -8.89
CA ASN A 2 -0.46 10.82 -9.02
C ASN A 2 -0.89 11.52 -7.72
N GLY A 3 0.09 11.95 -6.92
CA GLY A 3 -0.12 12.70 -5.68
C GLY A 3 -0.11 14.23 -5.86
N ARG A 4 -0.14 14.74 -7.10
CA ARG A 4 -0.07 16.18 -7.39
C ARG A 4 -1.33 16.65 -8.08
N PHE A 5 -2.01 17.62 -7.45
CA PHE A 5 -3.23 18.20 -7.99
C PHE A 5 -3.02 18.89 -9.36
N GLU A 6 -1.88 19.54 -9.57
CA GLU A 6 -1.58 20.23 -10.83
C GLU A 6 -1.62 19.28 -12.04
N LEU A 7 -1.12 18.05 -11.88
CA LEU A 7 -1.14 17.06 -12.96
C LEU A 7 -2.57 16.58 -13.26
N PHE A 8 -3.41 16.49 -12.23
CA PHE A 8 -4.82 16.21 -12.41
C PHE A 8 -5.54 17.34 -13.14
N ASP A 9 -5.28 18.58 -12.77
CA ASP A 9 -5.89 19.75 -13.42
C ASP A 9 -5.44 19.88 -14.88
N GLU A 10 -4.15 19.66 -15.18
CA GLU A 10 -3.61 19.59 -16.54
C GLU A 10 -4.30 18.51 -17.39
N MET A 11 -4.55 17.34 -16.80
CA MET A 11 -5.28 16.25 -17.46
C MET A 11 -6.71 16.71 -17.79
N LEU A 12 -7.44 17.31 -16.84
CA LEU A 12 -8.78 17.83 -17.10
C LEU A 12 -8.78 18.92 -18.16
N ASN A 13 -7.86 19.87 -18.10
CA ASN A 13 -7.72 20.92 -19.11
C ASN A 13 -7.50 20.32 -20.50
N THR A 14 -6.72 19.24 -20.61
CA THR A 14 -6.50 18.52 -21.87
C THR A 14 -7.77 17.83 -22.36
N ILE A 15 -8.53 17.20 -21.46
CA ILE A 15 -9.83 16.57 -21.79
C ILE A 15 -10.82 17.63 -22.29
N GLU A 16 -10.93 18.74 -21.59
CA GLU A 16 -11.83 19.85 -21.96
C GLU A 16 -11.46 20.41 -23.34
N ALA A 17 -10.18 20.65 -23.59
CA ALA A 17 -9.71 21.22 -24.86
C ALA A 17 -9.95 20.28 -26.05
N ARG A 18 -9.76 18.97 -25.86
CA ARG A 18 -9.84 17.99 -26.95
C ARG A 18 -11.22 17.37 -27.11
N PHE A 19 -11.95 17.17 -26.04
CA PHE A 19 -13.19 16.39 -26.00
C PHE A 19 -14.39 17.14 -25.46
N GLY A 20 -14.25 18.45 -25.11
CA GLY A 20 -15.32 19.25 -24.55
C GLY A 20 -16.62 19.19 -25.35
N HIS A 21 -16.52 19.16 -26.70
CA HIS A 21 -17.67 19.03 -27.59
C HIS A 21 -18.43 17.70 -27.47
N LEU A 22 -17.76 16.63 -26.99
CA LEU A 22 -18.38 15.32 -26.75
C LEU A 22 -18.95 15.24 -25.32
N LEU A 23 -18.34 15.94 -24.36
CA LEU A 23 -18.76 15.89 -22.97
C LEU A 23 -20.23 16.32 -22.78
N HIS A 24 -20.71 17.28 -23.57
CA HIS A 24 -22.12 17.68 -23.55
C HIS A 24 -23.11 16.63 -24.11
N GLN A 25 -22.60 15.55 -24.70
CA GLN A 25 -23.41 14.52 -25.35
C GLN A 25 -23.53 13.24 -24.53
N VAL A 26 -22.87 13.17 -23.38
CA VAL A 26 -22.85 11.98 -22.51
C VAL A 26 -23.43 12.31 -21.14
N PRO A 27 -24.11 11.37 -20.49
CA PRO A 27 -24.69 11.61 -19.16
C PRO A 27 -23.64 11.49 -18.04
N TRP A 28 -22.52 10.84 -18.28
CA TRP A 28 -21.47 10.64 -17.29
C TRP A 28 -20.10 10.47 -17.93
N VAL A 29 -19.06 10.68 -17.10
CA VAL A 29 -17.65 10.49 -17.46
C VAL A 29 -16.95 9.82 -16.30
N SER A 30 -16.20 8.72 -16.54
CA SER A 30 -15.22 8.22 -15.60
C SER A 30 -13.86 8.84 -15.91
N LEU A 31 -13.23 9.42 -14.89
CA LEU A 31 -11.86 9.93 -14.95
C LEU A 31 -10.82 8.89 -14.51
N GLY A 32 -11.26 7.65 -14.26
CA GLY A 32 -10.40 6.55 -13.84
C GLY A 32 -9.92 6.67 -12.39
N GLY A 33 -8.84 5.96 -12.12
CA GLY A 33 -8.17 5.91 -10.81
C GLY A 33 -6.76 6.50 -10.84
N GLY A 34 -5.94 6.09 -9.87
CA GLY A 34 -4.52 6.49 -9.80
C GLY A 34 -4.28 7.90 -9.24
N ILE A 35 -5.30 8.56 -8.69
CA ILE A 35 -5.19 9.86 -8.04
C ILE A 35 -5.16 9.63 -6.52
N HIS A 36 -4.07 10.02 -5.88
CA HIS A 36 -3.88 9.81 -4.43
C HIS A 36 -4.41 10.99 -3.61
N PHE A 37 -5.70 11.27 -3.72
CA PHE A 37 -6.36 12.43 -3.09
C PHE A 37 -6.53 12.30 -1.56
N THR A 38 -6.27 11.13 -0.99
CA THR A 38 -6.25 10.91 0.48
C THR A 38 -4.85 11.01 1.07
N GLY A 39 -3.82 11.29 0.24
CA GLY A 39 -2.47 11.48 0.70
C GLY A 39 -2.30 12.73 1.55
N GLU A 40 -1.36 12.70 2.50
CA GLU A 40 -1.05 13.83 3.36
C GLU A 40 -0.67 15.07 2.54
N GLY A 41 -1.26 16.21 2.88
CA GLY A 41 -1.01 17.48 2.20
C GLY A 41 -1.68 17.63 0.82
N TYR A 42 -2.44 16.66 0.35
CA TYR A 42 -3.17 16.79 -0.92
C TYR A 42 -4.28 17.86 -0.81
N PRO A 43 -4.38 18.82 -1.75
CA PRO A 43 -5.34 19.93 -1.67
C PRO A 43 -6.76 19.45 -2.04
N LEU A 44 -7.39 18.68 -1.16
CA LEU A 44 -8.67 18.02 -1.38
C LEU A 44 -9.79 19.00 -1.74
N ASP A 45 -9.84 20.17 -1.10
CA ASP A 45 -10.87 21.18 -1.40
C ASP A 45 -10.75 21.70 -2.83
N GLN A 46 -9.53 21.93 -3.32
CA GLN A 46 -9.30 22.34 -4.71
C GLN A 46 -9.71 21.25 -5.69
N PHE A 47 -9.35 20.00 -5.38
CA PHE A 47 -9.75 18.83 -6.17
C PHE A 47 -11.28 18.71 -6.26
N CYS A 48 -11.98 18.79 -5.13
CA CYS A 48 -13.45 18.74 -5.10
C CYS A 48 -14.08 19.91 -5.86
N ALA A 49 -13.56 21.12 -5.70
CA ALA A 49 -14.03 22.30 -6.41
C ALA A 49 -13.86 22.16 -7.93
N ARG A 50 -12.71 21.63 -8.36
CA ARG A 50 -12.41 21.41 -9.79
C ARG A 50 -13.32 20.35 -10.42
N LEU A 51 -13.56 19.24 -9.73
CA LEU A 51 -14.50 18.20 -10.18
C LEU A 51 -15.93 18.73 -10.28
N LYS A 52 -16.36 19.52 -9.29
CA LYS A 52 -17.67 20.13 -9.28
C LYS A 52 -17.86 21.12 -10.44
N ALA A 53 -16.84 21.96 -10.69
CA ALA A 53 -16.86 22.90 -11.82
C ALA A 53 -16.95 22.17 -13.16
N PHE A 54 -16.16 21.11 -13.35
CA PHE A 54 -16.20 20.27 -14.54
C PHE A 54 -17.58 19.63 -14.75
N SER A 55 -18.12 19.00 -13.72
CA SER A 55 -19.46 18.39 -13.76
C SER A 55 -20.54 19.40 -14.13
N GLN A 56 -20.50 20.58 -13.53
CA GLN A 56 -21.48 21.65 -13.81
C GLN A 56 -21.35 22.23 -15.22
N THR A 57 -20.14 22.45 -15.69
CA THR A 57 -19.87 23.01 -17.02
C THR A 57 -20.42 22.13 -18.13
N TYR A 58 -20.25 20.82 -18.01
CA TYR A 58 -20.63 19.88 -19.05
C TYR A 58 -21.97 19.18 -18.80
N GLY A 59 -22.57 19.35 -17.62
CA GLY A 59 -23.82 18.67 -17.24
C GLY A 59 -23.65 17.16 -17.06
N VAL A 60 -22.44 16.68 -16.68
CA VAL A 60 -22.10 15.27 -16.58
C VAL A 60 -21.98 14.81 -15.14
N GLN A 61 -22.38 13.58 -14.87
CA GLN A 61 -22.01 12.88 -13.64
C GLN A 61 -20.55 12.42 -13.75
N VAL A 62 -19.71 12.82 -12.80
CA VAL A 62 -18.31 12.38 -12.74
C VAL A 62 -18.20 11.15 -11.85
N TYR A 63 -17.48 10.13 -12.34
CA TYR A 63 -17.07 8.96 -11.60
C TYR A 63 -15.55 8.94 -11.46
N LEU A 64 -15.09 8.47 -10.31
CA LEU A 64 -13.70 8.13 -10.05
C LEU A 64 -13.62 6.65 -9.70
N GLU A 65 -12.47 6.03 -9.95
CA GLU A 65 -12.21 4.62 -9.67
C GLU A 65 -11.03 4.49 -8.67
N PRO A 66 -11.14 5.07 -7.45
CA PRO A 66 -10.03 5.05 -6.50
C PRO A 66 -9.77 3.62 -6.02
N GLY A 67 -8.54 3.15 -6.20
CA GLY A 67 -8.04 1.94 -5.57
C GLY A 67 -7.40 2.29 -4.23
N GLU A 68 -6.13 2.58 -4.26
CA GLU A 68 -5.29 2.90 -3.09
C GLU A 68 -5.84 4.07 -2.27
N ALA A 69 -6.29 5.16 -2.92
CA ALA A 69 -6.84 6.32 -2.23
C ALA A 69 -8.05 6.01 -1.34
N ALA A 70 -8.85 4.97 -1.66
CA ALA A 70 -10.01 4.59 -0.85
C ALA A 70 -9.63 3.81 0.43
N ILE A 71 -8.41 3.29 0.50
CA ILE A 71 -7.95 2.38 1.56
C ILE A 71 -6.62 2.78 2.17
N THR A 72 -6.14 4.00 1.88
CA THR A 72 -4.92 4.58 2.45
C THR A 72 -4.92 4.42 3.98
N LEU A 73 -3.82 3.89 4.52
CA LEU A 73 -3.59 3.64 5.94
C LEU A 73 -4.63 2.74 6.64
N SER A 74 -5.46 2.02 5.89
CA SER A 74 -6.51 1.18 6.47
C SER A 74 -6.01 -0.16 7.02
N SER A 75 -4.79 -0.58 6.66
CA SER A 75 -4.21 -1.82 7.18
C SER A 75 -2.70 -1.75 7.35
N SER A 76 -2.17 -2.68 8.15
CA SER A 76 -0.74 -2.92 8.33
C SER A 76 -0.42 -4.40 8.16
N LEU A 77 0.82 -4.69 7.78
CA LEU A 77 1.41 -6.02 7.83
C LEU A 77 2.24 -6.12 9.11
N GLU A 78 1.75 -6.93 10.04
CA GLU A 78 2.44 -7.21 11.30
C GLU A 78 3.40 -8.40 11.10
N VAL A 79 4.66 -8.20 11.45
CA VAL A 79 5.70 -9.21 11.30
C VAL A 79 6.48 -9.40 12.61
N THR A 80 7.11 -10.56 12.76
CA THR A 80 7.91 -10.91 13.94
C THR A 80 9.37 -11.07 13.54
N VAL A 81 10.27 -10.49 14.31
CA VAL A 81 11.73 -10.70 14.15
C VAL A 81 12.09 -12.13 14.53
N LEU A 82 12.64 -12.87 13.58
CA LEU A 82 13.07 -14.25 13.73
C LEU A 82 14.53 -14.36 14.15
N ASP A 83 15.36 -13.42 13.65
CA ASP A 83 16.80 -13.41 13.94
C ASP A 83 17.36 -12.00 13.77
N THR A 84 18.48 -11.74 14.45
CA THR A 84 19.28 -10.52 14.30
C THR A 84 20.75 -10.88 14.14
N LEU A 85 21.41 -10.27 13.16
CA LEU A 85 22.82 -10.54 12.87
C LEU A 85 23.55 -9.29 12.39
N TYR A 86 24.88 -9.36 12.37
CA TYR A 86 25.72 -8.31 11.81
C TYR A 86 26.52 -8.83 10.62
N ASN A 87 26.35 -8.18 9.47
CA ASN A 87 27.14 -8.42 8.27
C ASN A 87 27.43 -7.09 7.56
N GLY A 88 28.40 -6.35 8.02
CA GLY A 88 28.70 -4.99 7.56
C GLY A 88 27.67 -3.94 8.04
N LYS A 89 26.46 -4.36 8.34
CA LYS A 89 25.39 -3.59 9.01
C LYS A 89 24.53 -4.53 9.87
N HIS A 90 23.75 -3.96 10.77
CA HIS A 90 22.78 -4.74 11.54
C HIS A 90 21.62 -5.16 10.65
N LEU A 91 21.28 -6.44 10.70
CA LEU A 91 20.19 -7.06 9.95
C LEU A 91 19.15 -7.62 10.92
N ALA A 92 17.89 -7.51 10.58
CA ALA A 92 16.78 -8.18 11.26
C ALA A 92 16.01 -9.01 10.22
N VAL A 93 15.93 -10.31 10.41
CA VAL A 93 15.16 -11.22 9.55
C VAL A 93 13.77 -11.38 10.16
N VAL A 94 12.72 -11.15 9.35
CA VAL A 94 11.33 -11.25 9.79
C VAL A 94 10.61 -12.46 9.17
N ASP A 95 9.46 -12.83 9.76
CA ASP A 95 8.64 -13.97 9.34
C ASP A 95 7.82 -13.74 8.04
N SER A 96 8.20 -12.73 7.29
CA SER A 96 7.54 -12.30 6.05
C SER A 96 8.53 -12.26 4.87
N SER A 97 8.07 -11.82 3.70
CA SER A 97 8.88 -11.62 2.50
C SER A 97 8.29 -10.47 1.68
N ILE A 98 9.14 -9.62 1.13
CA ILE A 98 8.70 -8.52 0.25
C ILE A 98 8.05 -9.09 -1.03
N GLU A 99 8.61 -10.16 -1.58
CA GLU A 99 8.09 -10.79 -2.80
C GLU A 99 6.73 -11.45 -2.56
N ALA A 100 6.61 -12.20 -1.46
CA ALA A 100 5.38 -12.95 -1.18
C ALA A 100 4.25 -12.06 -0.64
N HIS A 101 4.54 -11.01 0.15
CA HIS A 101 3.54 -10.31 0.93
C HIS A 101 3.44 -8.81 0.64
N MET A 102 4.44 -8.19 -0.01
CA MET A 102 4.44 -6.77 -0.38
C MET A 102 5.04 -6.56 -1.79
N LEU A 103 4.57 -7.33 -2.76
CA LEU A 103 5.13 -7.44 -4.11
C LEU A 103 5.34 -6.11 -4.83
N ASP A 104 4.46 -5.13 -4.64
CA ASP A 104 4.58 -3.82 -5.30
C ASP A 104 5.85 -3.08 -4.88
N LEU A 105 6.31 -3.26 -3.65
CA LEU A 105 7.57 -2.66 -3.20
C LEU A 105 8.77 -3.18 -4.02
N LEU A 106 8.77 -4.47 -4.34
CA LEU A 106 9.78 -5.08 -5.18
C LEU A 106 9.69 -4.57 -6.63
N ILE A 107 8.48 -4.50 -7.18
CA ILE A 107 8.22 -4.04 -8.56
C ILE A 107 8.65 -2.59 -8.74
N TYR A 108 8.29 -1.72 -7.80
CA TYR A 108 8.56 -0.27 -7.88
C TYR A 108 9.85 0.14 -7.18
N ARG A 109 10.60 -0.81 -6.60
CA ARG A 109 11.85 -0.58 -5.85
C ARG A 109 11.67 0.44 -4.72
N LEU A 110 10.64 0.25 -3.92
CA LEU A 110 10.30 1.08 -2.78
C LEU A 110 10.64 0.35 -1.48
N ASN A 111 10.89 1.12 -0.43
CA ASN A 111 10.93 0.59 0.94
C ASN A 111 9.51 0.53 1.50
N ALA A 112 9.25 -0.47 2.36
CA ALA A 112 8.00 -0.53 3.11
C ALA A 112 7.89 0.68 4.05
N LYS A 113 6.70 1.24 4.14
CA LYS A 113 6.42 2.28 5.15
C LYS A 113 6.29 1.61 6.51
N MET A 114 7.04 2.08 7.49
CA MET A 114 6.94 1.60 8.87
C MET A 114 6.22 2.63 9.73
N ALA A 115 5.53 2.18 10.78
CA ALA A 115 5.08 3.08 11.83
C ALA A 115 6.28 3.87 12.37
N PRO A 116 6.10 5.14 12.79
CA PRO A 116 7.20 6.00 13.17
C PRO A 116 8.19 5.34 14.13
N CYS A 117 9.48 5.40 13.78
CA CYS A 117 10.58 4.87 14.55
C CYS A 117 11.80 5.79 14.33
N ASP A 118 12.21 6.52 15.37
CA ASP A 118 13.20 7.62 15.31
C ASP A 118 14.34 7.35 16.30
N GLY A 119 14.88 6.14 16.32
CA GLY A 119 15.91 5.76 17.28
C GLY A 119 17.33 5.80 16.72
N GLU A 120 18.31 5.44 17.56
CA GLU A 120 19.72 5.40 17.21
C GLU A 120 20.16 4.05 16.62
N HIS A 121 19.32 3.02 16.72
CA HIS A 121 19.65 1.66 16.29
C HIS A 121 19.13 1.38 14.89
N THR A 122 20.01 1.43 13.89
CA THR A 122 19.62 1.19 12.49
C THR A 122 19.72 -0.28 12.14
N TYR A 123 18.64 -0.82 11.55
CA TYR A 123 18.58 -2.18 11.01
C TYR A 123 18.09 -2.19 9.58
N MET A 124 18.71 -3.00 8.73
CA MET A 124 18.11 -3.45 7.48
C MET A 124 17.16 -4.60 7.80
N VAL A 125 15.88 -4.43 7.52
CA VAL A 125 14.85 -5.46 7.73
C VAL A 125 14.73 -6.31 6.48
N CYS A 126 14.97 -7.61 6.62
CA CYS A 126 15.02 -8.60 5.55
C CYS A 126 13.89 -9.62 5.72
N GLY A 127 13.35 -10.11 4.61
CA GLY A 127 12.46 -11.25 4.62
C GLY A 127 13.22 -12.58 4.74
N LYS A 128 12.45 -13.67 4.83
CA LYS A 128 12.98 -15.03 5.02
C LYS A 128 12.95 -15.89 3.76
N SER A 129 12.70 -15.31 2.58
CA SER A 129 12.73 -16.05 1.31
C SER A 129 14.15 -16.24 0.78
N CYS A 130 14.32 -17.03 -0.27
CA CYS A 130 15.61 -17.21 -0.95
C CYS A 130 15.94 -16.05 -1.90
N LEU A 131 15.07 -15.05 -2.06
CA LEU A 131 15.28 -13.93 -2.95
C LEU A 131 16.41 -13.04 -2.39
N ALA A 132 17.47 -12.82 -3.16
CA ALA A 132 18.60 -11.97 -2.75
C ALA A 132 18.20 -10.51 -2.47
N GLY A 133 17.08 -10.03 -3.00
CA GLY A 133 16.52 -8.70 -2.78
C GLY A 133 15.35 -8.67 -1.82
N ASP A 134 15.18 -9.69 -0.95
CA ASP A 134 14.09 -9.75 0.02
C ASP A 134 14.33 -8.78 1.19
N ILE A 135 14.24 -7.48 0.91
CA ILE A 135 14.57 -6.39 1.82
C ILE A 135 13.38 -5.42 1.87
N PHE A 136 12.83 -5.24 3.07
CA PHE A 136 11.73 -4.28 3.29
C PHE A 136 12.23 -2.84 3.35
N GLY A 137 13.43 -2.62 3.83
CA GLY A 137 14.05 -1.30 3.97
C GLY A 137 15.05 -1.22 5.11
N GLU A 138 15.51 0.00 5.38
CA GLU A 138 16.41 0.31 6.49
C GLU A 138 15.70 1.30 7.42
N TYR A 139 15.63 0.99 8.72
CA TYR A 139 14.82 1.72 9.71
C TYR A 139 15.60 1.94 11.00
N GLN A 140 15.23 2.98 11.74
CA GLN A 140 15.82 3.36 13.01
C GLN A 140 14.89 2.96 14.16
N PHE A 141 15.43 2.41 15.23
CA PHE A 141 14.68 1.91 16.39
C PHE A 141 15.26 2.51 17.69
N ASP A 142 14.40 2.75 18.68
CA ASP A 142 14.78 3.32 19.99
C ASP A 142 15.68 2.39 20.81
N ARG A 143 15.63 1.09 20.54
CA ARG A 143 16.42 0.07 21.19
C ARG A 143 16.90 -0.98 20.19
N PRO A 144 17.92 -1.76 20.52
CA PRO A 144 18.29 -2.92 19.72
C PRO A 144 17.10 -3.88 19.55
N LEU A 145 16.93 -4.37 18.32
CA LEU A 145 15.93 -5.40 18.03
C LEU A 145 16.35 -6.75 18.61
N THR A 146 15.37 -7.50 19.09
CA THR A 146 15.53 -8.85 19.63
C THR A 146 14.56 -9.81 18.93
N ILE A 147 14.90 -11.13 18.97
CA ILE A 147 14.01 -12.18 18.48
C ILE A 147 12.68 -12.10 19.21
N GLY A 148 11.57 -12.12 18.46
CA GLY A 148 10.21 -11.98 18.97
C GLY A 148 9.67 -10.56 18.95
N ASP A 149 10.49 -9.54 18.66
CA ASP A 149 9.98 -8.18 18.47
C ASP A 149 9.00 -8.12 17.31
N ARG A 150 7.97 -7.29 17.44
CA ARG A 150 6.99 -7.05 16.39
C ARG A 150 7.24 -5.75 15.68
N LEU A 151 7.18 -5.79 14.36
CA LEU A 151 7.29 -4.65 13.48
C LEU A 151 6.00 -4.51 12.68
N SER A 152 5.59 -3.26 12.40
CA SER A 152 4.37 -2.95 11.68
C SER A 152 4.70 -2.17 10.42
N PHE A 153 4.48 -2.78 9.27
CA PHE A 153 4.53 -2.08 7.98
C PHE A 153 3.15 -1.53 7.66
N ILE A 154 3.02 -0.22 7.64
CA ILE A 154 1.75 0.48 7.43
C ILE A 154 1.41 0.58 5.94
N ASP A 155 0.17 0.98 5.64
CA ASP A 155 -0.34 1.16 4.28
C ASP A 155 -0.28 -0.14 3.46
N ALA A 156 -0.62 -1.27 4.10
CA ALA A 156 -0.52 -2.62 3.56
C ALA A 156 -1.85 -3.17 3.01
N ALA A 157 -2.81 -2.29 2.69
CA ALA A 157 -4.05 -2.65 2.02
C ALA A 157 -3.86 -2.77 0.49
N GLY A 158 -4.94 -2.75 -0.25
CA GLY A 158 -4.97 -2.66 -1.71
C GLY A 158 -4.07 -3.68 -2.40
N TYR A 159 -3.17 -3.18 -3.21
CA TYR A 159 -2.26 -4.01 -3.99
C TYR A 159 -1.24 -4.79 -3.16
N THR A 160 -1.08 -4.52 -1.88
CA THR A 160 -0.30 -5.34 -0.96
C THR A 160 -1.06 -6.60 -0.58
N MET A 161 -2.22 -6.45 0.04
CA MET A 161 -3.02 -7.57 0.54
C MET A 161 -3.52 -8.49 -0.59
N VAL A 162 -4.00 -7.92 -1.71
CA VAL A 162 -4.60 -8.71 -2.81
C VAL A 162 -3.56 -9.37 -3.71
N LYS A 163 -2.32 -8.87 -3.74
CA LYS A 163 -1.22 -9.43 -4.53
C LYS A 163 -0.35 -10.44 -3.77
N LYS A 164 -0.65 -10.69 -2.47
CA LYS A 164 0.11 -11.69 -1.72
C LYS A 164 0.05 -13.06 -2.40
N ASN A 165 1.13 -13.79 -2.32
CA ASN A 165 1.31 -15.07 -3.00
C ASN A 165 2.03 -16.10 -2.11
N TRP A 166 2.24 -17.31 -2.64
CA TRP A 166 2.84 -18.43 -1.94
C TRP A 166 4.32 -18.67 -2.32
N PHE A 167 5.03 -17.65 -2.78
CA PHE A 167 6.42 -17.80 -3.15
C PHE A 167 7.24 -18.48 -2.04
N ASN A 168 8.09 -19.41 -2.42
CA ASN A 168 8.85 -20.29 -1.50
C ASN A 168 8.00 -21.13 -0.53
N GLY A 169 6.69 -21.27 -0.74
CA GLY A 169 5.80 -21.92 0.21
C GLY A 169 5.64 -21.15 1.52
N LEU A 170 5.91 -19.86 1.53
CA LEU A 170 5.74 -19.04 2.72
C LEU A 170 4.26 -18.95 3.09
N LYS A 171 3.96 -19.16 4.37
CA LYS A 171 2.59 -19.04 4.89
C LYS A 171 2.10 -17.60 4.67
N MET A 172 0.92 -17.45 4.07
CA MET A 172 0.29 -16.15 3.93
C MET A 172 -0.04 -15.56 5.29
N PRO A 173 0.09 -14.23 5.48
CA PRO A 173 -0.35 -13.55 6.68
C PRO A 173 -1.83 -13.80 6.94
N ALA A 174 -2.19 -14.09 8.19
CA ALA A 174 -3.56 -14.14 8.62
C ALA A 174 -4.23 -12.75 8.42
N ILE A 175 -5.54 -12.74 8.23
CA ILE A 175 -6.31 -11.51 8.12
C ILE A 175 -7.07 -11.33 9.44
N ALA A 176 -6.84 -10.21 10.10
CA ALA A 176 -7.53 -9.83 11.31
C ALA A 176 -8.11 -8.42 11.15
N VAL A 177 -9.20 -8.14 11.85
CA VAL A 177 -9.86 -6.84 11.90
C VAL A 177 -9.71 -6.28 13.29
N ARG A 178 -9.19 -5.05 13.40
CA ARG A 178 -9.22 -4.29 14.65
C ARG A 178 -10.52 -3.50 14.69
N GLN A 179 -11.34 -3.80 15.68
CA GLN A 179 -12.61 -3.11 15.92
C GLN A 179 -12.39 -1.73 16.55
N LEU A 180 -13.41 -0.87 16.52
CA LEU A 180 -13.33 0.48 17.10
C LEU A 180 -13.13 0.49 18.63
N ASP A 181 -13.51 -0.58 19.31
CA ASP A 181 -13.27 -0.79 20.74
C ASP A 181 -11.86 -1.28 21.08
N GLY A 182 -11.01 -1.48 20.03
CA GLY A 182 -9.65 -1.97 20.14
C GLY A 182 -9.50 -3.49 20.15
N SER A 183 -10.60 -4.25 20.20
CA SER A 183 -10.55 -5.71 20.08
C SER A 183 -10.07 -6.13 18.71
N VAL A 184 -9.47 -7.33 18.61
CA VAL A 184 -8.96 -7.88 17.36
C VAL A 184 -9.66 -9.21 17.08
N GLU A 185 -10.30 -9.28 15.92
CA GLU A 185 -10.97 -10.47 15.42
C GLU A 185 -10.15 -11.12 14.31
N LEU A 186 -9.87 -12.43 14.45
CA LEU A 186 -9.24 -13.22 13.39
C LEU A 186 -10.30 -13.61 12.35
N VAL A 187 -10.19 -13.02 11.14
CA VAL A 187 -11.14 -13.25 10.05
C VAL A 187 -10.75 -14.47 9.21
N ARG A 188 -9.46 -14.61 8.92
CA ARG A 188 -8.94 -15.70 8.08
C ARG A 188 -7.55 -16.10 8.53
N GLU A 189 -7.33 -17.40 8.63
CA GLU A 189 -6.02 -18.02 8.71
C GLU A 189 -5.77 -18.88 7.48
N PHE A 190 -4.52 -18.95 7.01
CA PHE A 190 -4.11 -19.76 5.86
C PHE A 190 -3.25 -20.91 6.33
N GLY A 191 -3.58 -22.13 5.89
CA GLY A 191 -2.88 -23.36 6.21
C GLY A 191 -2.20 -24.00 5.00
N PHE A 192 -1.66 -25.20 5.21
CA PHE A 192 -1.03 -25.98 4.14
C PHE A 192 -2.02 -26.37 3.03
N GLU A 193 -3.26 -26.66 3.39
CA GLU A 193 -4.32 -27.01 2.41
C GLU A 193 -4.64 -25.87 1.47
N ASP A 194 -4.59 -24.61 1.95
CA ASP A 194 -4.76 -23.43 1.09
C ASP A 194 -3.60 -23.33 0.08
N TYR A 195 -2.37 -23.62 0.51
CA TYR A 195 -1.21 -23.67 -0.38
C TYR A 195 -1.35 -24.80 -1.41
N LEU A 196 -1.68 -26.01 -0.97
CA LEU A 196 -1.83 -27.17 -1.86
C LEU A 196 -2.90 -26.93 -2.92
N SER A 197 -4.05 -26.37 -2.53
CA SER A 197 -5.15 -26.07 -3.45
C SER A 197 -4.80 -24.99 -4.48
N SER A 198 -3.80 -24.15 -4.20
CA SER A 198 -3.34 -23.13 -5.15
C SER A 198 -2.43 -23.67 -6.25
N LEU A 199 -1.97 -24.93 -6.12
CA LEU A 199 -1.08 -25.58 -7.09
C LEU A 199 -1.83 -26.45 -8.12
N SER A 200 -3.16 -26.59 -7.99
CA SER A 200 -4.01 -27.47 -8.81
C SER A 200 -5.00 -26.70 -9.66
#